data_631c3aa065b1240db90e6189b2600c86
#
_entry.id   631c3aa065b1240db90e6189b2600c86
#
_cell.length_a   1.000
_cell.length_b   1.000
_cell.length_c   1.000
_cell.angle_alpha   90.00
_cell.angle_beta   90.00
_cell.angle_gamma   90.00
#
_symmetry.space_group_name_H-M   'P 1'
#
loop_
_entity.id
_entity.type
_entity.pdbx_description
1 polymer ?
#
loop_
_entity_poly.entity_id
_entity_poly.type
_entity_poly.pdbx_seq_one_letter_code
_entity_poly.pdbx_strand_id
1 'polypeptide(L)'
;MSGFHPDFGNVDRLTKQAVRPGTLRVYRFLLALGGWLVGRRVEQAVSSRGRRIWVYRPEGDGPHPALLWLHGGGLIFGNPVTEHDFARQVAAEIGAVVALPTYAFAPERPYPAGIEDAYAALEWLAAAPGVDPARIAVGGDSAGGGLAAALAIMARDRGGPAIRFQLLHEPMLDEATRTRPAPDPETMRMWNPAINTWAWDGYLRDVDGPVPATASPSRLAEPAGLPRAWIGVGTRDLFHAEVRDYAGRLAAAGIPVDFHEVEGAFHGFAAVRKDAPVSKDYVARMKAALAAALN
;
A
#
# COMPACT_ATOMS: atom_id res chain seq x y z
N MET A 1 -13.06 17.18 23.35
CA MET A 1 -12.68 17.38 21.93
C MET A 1 -12.39 16.01 21.35
N SER A 2 -12.82 15.71 20.15
CA SER A 2 -12.84 14.36 19.55
C SER A 2 -11.47 13.69 19.32
N GLY A 3 -10.37 14.36 19.63
CA GLY A 3 -9.00 13.84 19.42
C GLY A 3 -8.61 13.65 17.94
N PHE A 4 -9.47 14.03 16.99
CA PHE A 4 -9.17 14.07 15.57
C PHE A 4 -8.56 15.41 15.14
N HIS A 5 -7.79 15.39 14.06
CA HIS A 5 -7.21 16.62 13.50
C HIS A 5 -8.32 17.61 13.13
N PRO A 6 -8.19 18.91 13.47
CA PRO A 6 -9.27 19.90 13.28
C PRO A 6 -9.69 20.08 11.82
N ASP A 7 -8.77 19.92 10.87
CA ASP A 7 -9.05 20.03 9.44
C ASP A 7 -10.06 19.01 8.91
N PHE A 8 -10.27 17.90 9.63
CA PHE A 8 -11.22 16.86 9.17
C PHE A 8 -12.67 17.23 9.42
N GLY A 9 -12.94 18.28 10.23
CA GLY A 9 -14.30 18.66 10.60
C GLY A 9 -15.05 17.55 11.35
N ASN A 10 -16.34 17.35 11.05
CA ASN A 10 -17.11 16.29 11.69
C ASN A 10 -16.79 14.91 11.08
N VAL A 11 -16.16 14.06 11.88
CA VAL A 11 -15.81 12.67 11.53
C VAL A 11 -16.74 11.63 12.15
N ASP A 12 -17.71 12.03 12.98
CA ASP A 12 -18.61 11.11 13.70
C ASP A 12 -19.51 10.31 12.75
N ARG A 13 -19.79 10.88 11.57
CA ARG A 13 -20.58 10.24 10.52
C ARG A 13 -19.78 9.25 9.66
N LEU A 14 -18.45 9.21 9.80
CA LEU A 14 -17.65 8.24 9.09
C LEU A 14 -17.84 6.86 9.67
N THR A 15 -17.90 5.87 8.80
CA THR A 15 -17.98 4.48 9.23
C THR A 15 -16.74 4.05 10.01
N LYS A 16 -16.93 3.28 11.07
CA LYS A 16 -15.85 2.63 11.80
C LYS A 16 -15.29 1.42 11.03
N GLN A 17 -16.03 0.94 10.04
CA GLN A 17 -15.68 -0.25 9.28
C GLN A 17 -16.18 -0.11 7.83
N ALA A 18 -15.26 0.00 6.89
CA ALA A 18 -15.59 0.18 5.47
C ALA A 18 -16.30 -1.05 4.86
N VAL A 19 -15.89 -2.26 5.26
CA VAL A 19 -16.39 -3.53 4.73
C VAL A 19 -16.68 -4.51 5.86
N ARG A 20 -17.74 -5.33 5.69
CA ARG A 20 -18.07 -6.44 6.58
C ARG A 20 -17.99 -7.76 5.81
N PRO A 21 -17.69 -8.91 6.48
CA PRO A 21 -17.61 -10.21 5.80
C PRO A 21 -18.85 -10.51 4.95
N GLY A 22 -20.04 -10.25 5.47
CA GLY A 22 -21.32 -10.49 4.76
C GLY A 22 -21.58 -9.61 3.54
N THR A 23 -20.93 -8.44 3.44
CA THR A 23 -21.07 -7.50 2.30
C THR A 23 -19.89 -7.53 1.34
N LEU A 24 -18.83 -8.29 1.65
CA LEU A 24 -17.58 -8.29 0.90
C LEU A 24 -17.76 -8.60 -0.59
N ARG A 25 -18.59 -9.61 -0.93
CA ARG A 25 -18.83 -9.99 -2.33
C ARG A 25 -19.48 -8.85 -3.13
N VAL A 26 -20.44 -8.16 -2.53
CA VAL A 26 -21.11 -7.01 -3.15
C VAL A 26 -20.11 -5.87 -3.35
N TYR A 27 -19.30 -5.58 -2.32
CA TYR A 27 -18.29 -4.53 -2.40
C TYR A 27 -17.24 -4.81 -3.47
N ARG A 28 -16.72 -6.04 -3.52
CA ARG A 28 -15.80 -6.49 -4.59
C ARG A 28 -16.42 -6.35 -5.98
N PHE A 29 -17.72 -6.72 -6.13
CA PHE A 29 -18.43 -6.58 -7.39
C PHE A 29 -18.54 -5.11 -7.83
N LEU A 30 -18.90 -4.20 -6.93
CA LEU A 30 -19.01 -2.78 -7.23
C LEU A 30 -17.64 -2.19 -7.63
N LEU A 31 -16.57 -2.54 -6.92
CA LEU A 31 -15.21 -2.14 -7.29
C LEU A 31 -14.78 -2.72 -8.64
N ALA A 32 -15.11 -3.96 -8.92
CA ALA A 32 -14.82 -4.60 -10.21
C ALA A 32 -15.57 -3.92 -11.37
N LEU A 33 -16.83 -3.54 -11.16
CA LEU A 33 -17.64 -2.79 -12.14
C LEU A 33 -17.04 -1.40 -12.39
N GLY A 34 -16.71 -0.66 -11.34
CA GLY A 34 -16.00 0.63 -11.46
C GLY A 34 -14.67 0.47 -12.19
N GLY A 35 -13.89 -0.55 -11.81
CA GLY A 35 -12.63 -0.89 -12.46
C GLY A 35 -12.79 -1.27 -13.93
N TRP A 36 -13.85 -1.96 -14.31
CA TRP A 36 -14.14 -2.27 -15.71
C TRP A 36 -14.47 -1.00 -16.51
N LEU A 37 -15.27 -0.09 -15.96
CA LEU A 37 -15.65 1.16 -16.64
C LEU A 37 -14.45 2.08 -16.88
N VAL A 38 -13.61 2.29 -15.86
CA VAL A 38 -12.42 3.17 -15.94
C VAL A 38 -11.29 2.49 -16.72
N GLY A 39 -11.04 1.21 -16.45
CA GLY A 39 -9.95 0.45 -17.03
C GLY A 39 -10.00 0.31 -18.56
N ARG A 40 -11.18 0.46 -19.18
CA ARG A 40 -11.33 0.50 -20.64
C ARG A 40 -10.62 1.69 -21.32
N ARG A 41 -10.27 2.71 -20.52
CA ARG A 41 -9.61 3.95 -20.98
C ARG A 41 -8.15 4.04 -20.53
N VAL A 42 -7.64 3.00 -19.87
CA VAL A 42 -6.27 2.93 -19.35
C VAL A 42 -5.52 1.85 -20.12
N GLU A 43 -4.25 2.11 -20.41
CA GLU A 43 -3.36 1.07 -20.95
C GLU A 43 -3.30 -0.11 -19.99
N GLN A 44 -3.39 -1.32 -20.51
CA GLN A 44 -3.37 -2.53 -19.72
C GLN A 44 -2.31 -3.51 -20.22
N ALA A 45 -1.63 -4.11 -19.27
CA ALA A 45 -0.71 -5.22 -19.48
C ALA A 45 -1.13 -6.42 -18.63
N VAL A 46 -0.45 -7.53 -18.81
CA VAL A 46 -0.68 -8.76 -18.05
C VAL A 46 0.65 -9.31 -17.57
N SER A 47 0.76 -9.60 -16.26
CA SER A 47 1.94 -10.23 -15.68
C SER A 47 2.06 -11.70 -16.08
N SER A 48 3.22 -12.31 -15.82
CA SER A 48 3.48 -13.76 -16.04
C SER A 48 2.50 -14.68 -15.30
N ARG A 49 1.86 -14.18 -14.23
CA ARG A 49 0.83 -14.90 -13.46
C ARG A 49 -0.61 -14.63 -13.92
N GLY A 50 -0.79 -13.95 -15.06
CA GLY A 50 -2.10 -13.64 -15.64
C GLY A 50 -2.86 -12.51 -14.94
N ARG A 51 -2.19 -11.68 -14.12
CA ARG A 51 -2.81 -10.53 -13.45
C ARG A 51 -2.77 -9.30 -14.35
N ARG A 52 -3.90 -8.58 -14.40
CA ARG A 52 -3.95 -7.29 -15.10
C ARG A 52 -3.16 -6.24 -14.35
N ILE A 53 -2.46 -5.40 -15.12
CA ILE A 53 -1.70 -4.25 -14.66
C ILE A 53 -2.22 -3.04 -15.42
N TRP A 54 -2.70 -2.02 -14.72
CA TRP A 54 -3.03 -0.72 -15.33
C TRP A 54 -1.75 0.09 -15.40
N VAL A 55 -1.48 0.68 -16.57
CA VAL A 55 -0.24 1.39 -16.83
C VAL A 55 -0.53 2.84 -17.16
N TYR A 56 0.16 3.74 -16.48
CA TYR A 56 0.11 5.18 -16.70
C TYR A 56 1.50 5.62 -17.13
N ARG A 57 1.59 6.21 -18.30
CA ARG A 57 2.87 6.69 -18.84
C ARG A 57 2.93 8.20 -18.80
N PRO A 58 4.10 8.77 -18.44
CA PRO A 58 4.35 10.20 -18.61
C PRO A 58 4.46 10.56 -20.09
N GLU A 59 4.42 11.85 -20.38
CA GLU A 59 4.74 12.38 -21.71
C GLU A 59 6.26 12.32 -21.97
N GLY A 60 6.65 12.25 -23.25
CA GLY A 60 8.03 12.26 -23.70
C GLY A 60 8.64 10.88 -23.89
N ASP A 61 9.87 10.88 -24.40
CA ASP A 61 10.64 9.68 -24.67
C ASP A 61 11.36 9.19 -23.39
N GLY A 62 11.32 7.86 -23.14
CA GLY A 62 12.02 7.27 -22.00
C GLY A 62 13.53 7.12 -22.20
N PRO A 63 14.22 6.42 -21.29
CA PRO A 63 13.64 5.62 -20.22
C PRO A 63 13.22 6.46 -19.00
N HIS A 64 12.02 6.21 -18.50
CA HIS A 64 11.43 6.89 -17.34
C HIS A 64 11.68 6.11 -16.05
N PRO A 65 11.75 6.77 -14.87
CA PRO A 65 11.62 6.08 -13.61
C PRO A 65 10.24 5.43 -13.49
N ALA A 66 10.07 4.50 -12.55
CA ALA A 66 8.81 3.80 -12.42
C ALA A 66 8.38 3.60 -10.97
N LEU A 67 7.06 3.51 -10.76
CA LEU A 67 6.41 3.16 -9.50
C LEU A 67 5.49 1.96 -9.71
N LEU A 68 5.75 0.87 -8.98
CA LEU A 68 4.74 -0.16 -8.75
C LEU A 68 3.93 0.23 -7.53
N TRP A 69 2.64 0.50 -7.71
CA TRP A 69 1.75 0.92 -6.62
C TRP A 69 0.66 -0.12 -6.37
N LEU A 70 0.57 -0.59 -5.13
CA LEU A 70 -0.34 -1.65 -4.70
C LEU A 70 -1.51 -1.02 -3.94
N HIS A 71 -2.75 -1.32 -4.38
CA HIS A 71 -3.96 -0.76 -3.76
C HIS A 71 -4.22 -1.32 -2.36
N GLY A 72 -4.95 -0.58 -1.55
CA GLY A 72 -5.41 -1.00 -0.24
C GLY A 72 -6.54 -2.04 -0.27
N GLY A 73 -7.07 -2.35 0.91
CA GLY A 73 -8.23 -3.24 1.07
C GLY A 73 -7.97 -4.48 1.91
N GLY A 74 -7.05 -4.43 2.88
CA GLY A 74 -6.86 -5.46 3.89
C GLY A 74 -6.52 -6.84 3.35
N LEU A 75 -5.94 -6.95 2.15
CA LEU A 75 -5.66 -8.22 1.46
C LEU A 75 -6.92 -9.03 1.08
N ILE A 76 -8.11 -8.47 1.31
CA ILE A 76 -9.40 -9.14 1.13
C ILE A 76 -10.28 -8.50 0.06
N PHE A 77 -9.99 -7.28 -0.36
CA PHE A 77 -10.66 -6.58 -1.47
C PHE A 77 -9.75 -5.49 -2.05
N GLY A 78 -10.23 -4.78 -3.03
CA GLY A 78 -9.58 -3.64 -3.66
C GLY A 78 -9.64 -3.71 -5.18
N ASN A 79 -9.20 -2.64 -5.82
CA ASN A 79 -9.12 -2.58 -7.28
C ASN A 79 -8.23 -1.38 -7.67
N PRO A 80 -7.43 -1.46 -8.72
CA PRO A 80 -6.64 -0.32 -9.23
C PRO A 80 -7.43 0.98 -9.44
N VAL A 81 -8.76 0.89 -9.60
CA VAL A 81 -9.61 2.09 -9.78
C VAL A 81 -9.55 3.05 -8.60
N THR A 82 -9.28 2.58 -7.39
CA THR A 82 -9.16 3.44 -6.20
C THR A 82 -7.92 4.34 -6.25
N GLU A 83 -6.90 3.90 -6.97
CA GLU A 83 -5.59 4.55 -7.09
C GLU A 83 -5.43 5.35 -8.42
N HIS A 84 -6.49 5.37 -9.25
CA HIS A 84 -6.46 5.95 -10.59
C HIS A 84 -5.96 7.40 -10.62
N ASP A 85 -6.53 8.24 -9.76
CA ASP A 85 -6.19 9.68 -9.72
C ASP A 85 -4.75 9.91 -9.22
N PHE A 86 -4.33 9.16 -8.22
CA PHE A 86 -2.96 9.21 -7.72
C PHE A 86 -1.95 8.79 -8.80
N ALA A 87 -2.19 7.68 -9.48
CA ALA A 87 -1.32 7.19 -10.54
C ALA A 87 -1.19 8.18 -11.71
N ARG A 88 -2.30 8.81 -12.11
CA ARG A 88 -2.29 9.86 -13.13
C ARG A 88 -1.47 11.08 -12.71
N GLN A 89 -1.62 11.51 -11.46
CA GLN A 89 -0.85 12.63 -10.94
C GLN A 89 0.65 12.31 -10.88
N VAL A 90 1.02 11.13 -10.40
CA VAL A 90 2.43 10.70 -10.36
C VAL A 90 3.03 10.65 -11.77
N ALA A 91 2.32 10.08 -12.74
CA ALA A 91 2.80 10.04 -14.12
C ALA A 91 3.00 11.44 -14.71
N ALA A 92 2.02 12.35 -14.51
CA ALA A 92 2.07 13.70 -15.07
C ALA A 92 3.05 14.63 -14.35
N GLU A 93 3.11 14.58 -12.99
CA GLU A 93 3.87 15.55 -12.19
C GLU A 93 5.32 15.11 -11.93
N ILE A 94 5.57 13.79 -11.84
CA ILE A 94 6.89 13.22 -11.50
C ILE A 94 7.60 12.67 -12.75
N GLY A 95 6.85 12.41 -13.83
CA GLY A 95 7.40 11.82 -15.04
C GLY A 95 7.74 10.33 -14.89
N ALA A 96 7.04 9.62 -14.01
CA ALA A 96 7.26 8.20 -13.78
C ALA A 96 6.20 7.34 -14.47
N VAL A 97 6.60 6.17 -14.99
CA VAL A 97 5.64 5.12 -15.36
C VAL A 97 5.04 4.54 -14.09
N VAL A 98 3.70 4.53 -13.98
CA VAL A 98 3.03 3.94 -12.82
C VAL A 98 2.30 2.66 -13.22
N ALA A 99 2.59 1.57 -12.52
CA ALA A 99 1.94 0.28 -12.69
C ALA A 99 1.06 -0.04 -11.48
N LEU A 100 -0.23 -0.27 -11.72
CA LEU A 100 -1.23 -0.66 -10.72
C LEU A 100 -1.68 -2.10 -11.01
N PRO A 101 -1.07 -3.13 -10.40
CA PRO A 101 -1.50 -4.50 -10.62
C PRO A 101 -2.76 -4.85 -9.82
N THR A 102 -3.54 -5.79 -10.35
CA THR A 102 -4.45 -6.59 -9.54
C THR A 102 -3.68 -7.73 -8.88
N TYR A 103 -4.10 -8.14 -7.68
CA TYR A 103 -3.51 -9.28 -6.98
C TYR A 103 -4.58 -10.14 -6.32
N ALA A 104 -4.21 -11.35 -5.90
CA ALA A 104 -5.09 -12.32 -5.29
C ALA A 104 -5.56 -11.88 -3.91
N PHE A 105 -6.83 -12.17 -3.58
CA PHE A 105 -7.43 -11.85 -2.29
C PHE A 105 -7.67 -13.10 -1.44
N ALA A 106 -7.47 -12.92 -0.15
CA ALA A 106 -7.93 -13.83 0.87
C ALA A 106 -9.47 -13.70 1.07
N PRO A 107 -10.11 -14.70 1.62
CA PRO A 107 -9.59 -16.01 1.97
C PRO A 107 -9.49 -16.99 0.80
N GLU A 108 -9.99 -16.66 -0.39
CA GLU A 108 -10.06 -17.60 -1.53
C GLU A 108 -8.66 -17.99 -2.03
N ARG A 109 -7.74 -17.06 -1.99
CA ARG A 109 -6.34 -17.25 -2.38
C ARG A 109 -5.43 -16.61 -1.32
N PRO A 110 -5.15 -17.31 -0.22
CA PRO A 110 -4.36 -16.80 0.89
C PRO A 110 -2.90 -16.61 0.52
N TYR A 111 -2.08 -16.23 1.49
CA TYR A 111 -0.62 -16.19 1.32
C TYR A 111 -0.11 -17.55 0.79
N PRO A 112 0.83 -17.53 -0.18
CA PRO A 112 1.55 -16.38 -0.74
C PRO A 112 0.96 -15.80 -2.04
N ALA A 113 -0.29 -16.10 -2.40
CA ALA A 113 -0.81 -15.79 -3.74
C ALA A 113 -0.71 -14.30 -4.11
N GLY A 114 -1.08 -13.39 -3.19
CA GLY A 114 -1.07 -11.94 -3.43
C GLY A 114 0.33 -11.37 -3.61
N ILE A 115 1.28 -11.78 -2.77
CA ILE A 115 2.67 -11.28 -2.86
C ILE A 115 3.39 -11.83 -4.09
N GLU A 116 3.12 -13.06 -4.51
CA GLU A 116 3.65 -13.63 -5.75
C GLU A 116 3.08 -12.91 -6.98
N ASP A 117 1.79 -12.51 -6.96
CA ASP A 117 1.20 -11.71 -8.02
C ASP A 117 1.85 -10.32 -8.09
N ALA A 118 2.17 -9.70 -6.95
CA ALA A 118 2.89 -8.43 -6.87
C ALA A 118 4.33 -8.53 -7.38
N TYR A 119 5.03 -9.64 -7.04
CA TYR A 119 6.37 -9.89 -7.52
C TYR A 119 6.42 -10.06 -9.05
N ALA A 120 5.50 -10.82 -9.63
CA ALA A 120 5.37 -10.95 -11.07
C ALA A 120 5.06 -9.62 -11.79
N ALA A 121 4.35 -8.70 -11.11
CA ALA A 121 4.13 -7.36 -11.63
C ALA A 121 5.39 -6.49 -11.56
N LEU A 122 6.24 -6.66 -10.53
CA LEU A 122 7.55 -5.99 -10.43
C LEU A 122 8.50 -6.47 -11.53
N GLU A 123 8.56 -7.78 -11.77
CA GLU A 123 9.35 -8.35 -12.88
C GLU A 123 8.90 -7.80 -14.24
N TRP A 124 7.59 -7.75 -14.45
CA TRP A 124 7.02 -7.15 -15.66
C TRP A 124 7.43 -5.67 -15.80
N LEU A 125 7.32 -4.88 -14.71
CA LEU A 125 7.64 -3.45 -14.75
C LEU A 125 9.13 -3.21 -15.06
N ALA A 126 10.01 -4.01 -14.44
CA ALA A 126 11.45 -3.89 -14.66
C ALA A 126 11.88 -4.23 -16.12
N ALA A 127 11.08 -5.05 -16.82
CA ALA A 127 11.30 -5.41 -18.22
C ALA A 127 10.46 -4.58 -19.19
N ALA A 128 9.61 -3.67 -18.72
CA ALA A 128 8.66 -2.95 -19.56
C ALA A 128 9.38 -1.91 -20.45
N PRO A 129 9.02 -1.79 -21.73
CA PRO A 129 9.61 -0.79 -22.63
C PRO A 129 9.42 0.63 -22.09
N GLY A 130 10.49 1.43 -22.16
CA GLY A 130 10.50 2.83 -21.72
C GLY A 130 10.62 3.01 -20.19
N VAL A 131 10.87 1.94 -19.42
CA VAL A 131 11.18 1.99 -17.99
C VAL A 131 12.69 1.90 -17.78
N ASP A 132 13.21 2.70 -16.87
CA ASP A 132 14.57 2.57 -16.36
C ASP A 132 14.58 1.60 -15.16
N PRO A 133 15.12 0.39 -15.31
CA PRO A 133 15.10 -0.62 -14.26
C PRO A 133 15.97 -0.26 -13.03
N ALA A 134 16.85 0.74 -13.14
CA ALA A 134 17.64 1.24 -12.01
C ALA A 134 16.88 2.27 -11.16
N ARG A 135 15.73 2.77 -11.64
CA ARG A 135 14.93 3.80 -10.97
C ARG A 135 13.50 3.33 -10.72
N ILE A 136 13.34 2.17 -10.08
CA ILE A 136 12.04 1.60 -9.70
C ILE A 136 11.78 1.84 -8.21
N ALA A 137 10.63 2.45 -7.90
CA ALA A 137 10.05 2.47 -6.57
C ALA A 137 8.91 1.46 -6.45
N VAL A 138 8.71 0.94 -5.25
CA VAL A 138 7.50 0.19 -4.88
C VAL A 138 6.77 0.93 -3.80
N GLY A 139 5.45 0.87 -3.82
CA GLY A 139 4.65 1.52 -2.78
C GLY A 139 3.23 1.01 -2.77
N GLY A 140 2.44 1.52 -1.85
CA GLY A 140 1.04 1.14 -1.75
C GLY A 140 0.35 1.74 -0.53
N ASP A 141 -0.96 1.60 -0.54
CA ASP A 141 -1.86 2.06 0.51
C ASP A 141 -2.28 0.90 1.42
N SER A 142 -2.22 1.08 2.74
CA SER A 142 -2.75 0.13 3.72
C SER A 142 -2.17 -1.29 3.51
N ALA A 143 -3.01 -2.28 3.19
CA ALA A 143 -2.56 -3.63 2.83
C ALA A 143 -1.61 -3.64 1.62
N GLY A 144 -1.80 -2.73 0.65
CA GLY A 144 -0.87 -2.54 -0.46
C GLY A 144 0.48 -2.01 -0.02
N GLY A 145 0.51 -1.14 1.00
CA GLY A 145 1.74 -0.69 1.66
C GLY A 145 2.47 -1.85 2.36
N GLY A 146 1.72 -2.72 3.03
CA GLY A 146 2.26 -3.95 3.61
C GLY A 146 2.83 -4.90 2.55
N LEU A 147 2.10 -5.11 1.45
CA LEU A 147 2.61 -5.88 0.31
C LEU A 147 3.84 -5.24 -0.34
N ALA A 148 3.93 -3.91 -0.41
CA ALA A 148 5.10 -3.23 -0.96
C ALA A 148 6.34 -3.43 -0.08
N ALA A 149 6.20 -3.36 1.25
CA ALA A 149 7.27 -3.68 2.18
C ALA A 149 7.70 -5.16 2.07
N ALA A 150 6.72 -6.08 2.00
CA ALA A 150 6.97 -7.50 1.78
C ALA A 150 7.67 -7.78 0.44
N LEU A 151 7.28 -7.04 -0.61
CA LEU A 151 7.87 -7.13 -1.94
C LEU A 151 9.33 -6.68 -1.95
N ALA A 152 9.68 -5.62 -1.21
CA ALA A 152 11.07 -5.18 -1.06
C ALA A 152 11.93 -6.27 -0.38
N ILE A 153 11.39 -6.94 0.66
CA ILE A 153 12.03 -8.08 1.30
C ILE A 153 12.22 -9.22 0.29
N MET A 154 11.16 -9.60 -0.40
CA MET A 154 11.18 -10.71 -1.37
C MET A 154 12.15 -10.46 -2.53
N ALA A 155 12.16 -9.23 -3.08
CA ALA A 155 13.06 -8.87 -4.18
C ALA A 155 14.53 -8.94 -3.76
N ARG A 156 14.87 -8.42 -2.57
CA ARG A 156 16.21 -8.54 -2.00
C ARG A 156 16.63 -10.01 -1.84
N ASP A 157 15.78 -10.81 -1.22
CA ASP A 157 16.11 -12.20 -0.84
C ASP A 157 16.19 -13.12 -2.06
N ARG A 158 15.49 -12.81 -3.14
CA ARG A 158 15.54 -13.53 -4.42
C ARG A 158 16.62 -13.04 -5.37
N GLY A 159 17.30 -11.91 -5.08
CA GLY A 159 18.18 -11.25 -6.04
C GLY A 159 17.43 -10.81 -7.29
N GLY A 160 16.17 -10.37 -7.12
CA GLY A 160 15.26 -9.96 -8.19
C GLY A 160 15.48 -8.51 -8.65
N PRO A 161 14.48 -7.88 -9.29
CA PRO A 161 14.61 -6.50 -9.76
C PRO A 161 15.00 -5.55 -8.62
N ALA A 162 15.95 -4.66 -8.89
CA ALA A 162 16.40 -3.69 -7.90
C ALA A 162 15.30 -2.68 -7.57
N ILE A 163 15.05 -2.46 -6.28
CA ILE A 163 14.11 -1.45 -5.79
C ILE A 163 14.91 -0.30 -5.19
N ARG A 164 14.69 0.90 -5.70
CA ARG A 164 15.39 2.12 -5.27
C ARG A 164 14.75 2.77 -4.04
N PHE A 165 13.41 2.61 -3.89
CA PHE A 165 12.63 3.32 -2.87
C PHE A 165 11.37 2.57 -2.48
N GLN A 166 10.98 2.70 -1.20
CA GLN A 166 9.71 2.25 -0.66
C GLN A 166 8.83 3.45 -0.31
N LEU A 167 7.61 3.52 -0.83
CA LEU A 167 6.62 4.55 -0.54
C LEU A 167 5.43 3.93 0.20
N LEU A 168 5.47 3.92 1.53
CA LEU A 168 4.54 3.17 2.37
C LEU A 168 3.51 4.08 3.02
N HIS A 169 2.28 4.07 2.50
CA HIS A 169 1.15 4.85 2.98
C HIS A 169 0.29 4.01 3.91
N GLU A 170 0.24 4.38 5.20
CA GLU A 170 -0.56 3.71 6.25
C GLU A 170 -0.43 2.16 6.23
N PRO A 171 0.79 1.60 6.13
CA PRO A 171 0.98 0.20 5.75
C PRO A 171 0.51 -0.77 6.84
N MET A 172 -0.17 -1.85 6.43
CA MET A 172 -0.55 -3.00 7.26
C MET A 172 0.62 -3.99 7.33
N LEU A 173 1.38 -4.01 8.43
CA LEU A 173 2.71 -4.65 8.50
C LEU A 173 2.80 -5.82 9.48
N ASP A 174 1.94 -5.88 10.50
CA ASP A 174 2.09 -6.82 11.62
C ASP A 174 0.80 -7.61 11.86
N GLU A 175 0.84 -8.91 11.61
CA GLU A 175 -0.30 -9.80 11.89
C GLU A 175 -0.63 -9.89 13.38
N ALA A 176 0.30 -9.57 14.29
CA ALA A 176 0.03 -9.55 15.74
C ALA A 176 -0.99 -8.46 16.12
N THR A 177 -1.20 -7.45 15.27
CA THR A 177 -2.25 -6.44 15.47
C THR A 177 -3.66 -7.04 15.50
N ARG A 178 -3.89 -8.23 14.92
CA ARG A 178 -5.16 -8.95 15.01
C ARG A 178 -5.56 -9.35 16.45
N THR A 179 -4.58 -9.53 17.34
CA THR A 179 -4.80 -9.93 18.73
C THR A 179 -4.38 -8.88 19.74
N ARG A 180 -3.67 -7.83 19.29
CA ARG A 180 -3.26 -6.72 20.15
C ARG A 180 -4.46 -5.83 20.48
N PRO A 181 -4.66 -5.43 21.74
CA PRO A 181 -5.70 -4.46 22.08
C PRO A 181 -5.52 -3.16 21.31
N ALA A 182 -6.58 -2.68 20.69
CA ALA A 182 -6.57 -1.38 20.04
C ALA A 182 -6.50 -0.26 21.11
N PRO A 183 -5.69 0.77 20.92
CA PRO A 183 -5.53 1.84 21.91
C PRO A 183 -6.84 2.57 22.23
N ASP A 184 -7.65 2.85 21.22
CA ASP A 184 -8.94 3.53 21.36
C ASP A 184 -9.88 3.13 20.19
N PRO A 185 -10.61 1.99 20.32
CA PRO A 185 -11.49 1.48 19.25
C PRO A 185 -12.60 2.46 18.86
N GLU A 186 -13.01 3.37 19.76
CA GLU A 186 -14.08 4.33 19.52
C GLU A 186 -13.67 5.44 18.55
N THR A 187 -12.37 5.75 18.47
CA THR A 187 -11.84 6.75 17.56
C THR A 187 -11.45 6.17 16.19
N MET A 188 -11.44 4.85 16.02
CA MET A 188 -11.10 4.26 14.72
C MET A 188 -12.16 4.54 13.67
N ARG A 189 -11.72 4.85 12.46
CA ARG A 189 -12.55 5.07 11.29
C ARG A 189 -12.00 4.24 10.13
N MET A 190 -12.88 3.80 9.23
CA MET A 190 -12.63 3.03 8.02
C MET A 190 -12.11 1.60 8.28
N TRP A 191 -11.13 1.41 9.18
CA TRP A 191 -10.56 0.11 9.53
C TRP A 191 -10.56 -0.09 11.03
N ASN A 192 -10.95 -1.27 11.52
CA ASN A 192 -11.05 -1.58 12.94
C ASN A 192 -10.53 -2.99 13.28
N PRO A 193 -10.36 -3.33 14.58
CA PRO A 193 -9.81 -4.62 14.98
C PRO A 193 -10.57 -5.84 14.44
N ALA A 194 -11.90 -5.77 14.38
CA ALA A 194 -12.72 -6.93 13.98
C ALA A 194 -12.47 -7.32 12.50
N ILE A 195 -12.47 -6.35 11.60
CA ILE A 195 -12.17 -6.62 10.18
C ILE A 195 -10.69 -6.95 9.98
N ASN A 196 -9.79 -6.34 10.77
CA ASN A 196 -8.37 -6.62 10.73
C ASN A 196 -8.07 -8.08 11.10
N THR A 197 -8.64 -8.57 12.19
CA THR A 197 -8.54 -9.99 12.61
C THR A 197 -9.02 -10.91 11.50
N TRP A 198 -10.22 -10.65 10.96
CA TRP A 198 -10.79 -11.47 9.90
C TRP A 198 -9.94 -11.48 8.63
N ALA A 199 -9.36 -10.33 8.27
CA ALA A 199 -8.49 -10.19 7.09
C ALA A 199 -7.19 -10.98 7.25
N TRP A 200 -6.49 -10.82 8.38
CA TRP A 200 -5.28 -11.57 8.67
C TRP A 200 -5.50 -13.07 8.80
N ASP A 201 -6.59 -13.50 9.49
CA ASP A 201 -6.93 -14.92 9.60
C ASP A 201 -7.20 -15.54 8.23
N GLY A 202 -7.90 -14.83 7.36
CA GLY A 202 -8.11 -15.25 5.98
C GLY A 202 -6.82 -15.31 5.16
N TYR A 203 -5.92 -14.33 5.33
CA TYR A 203 -4.66 -14.25 4.59
C TYR A 203 -3.66 -15.32 5.01
N LEU A 204 -3.57 -15.61 6.30
CA LEU A 204 -2.60 -16.54 6.88
C LEU A 204 -3.14 -17.96 7.10
N ARG A 205 -4.37 -18.26 6.67
CA ARG A 205 -5.07 -19.52 7.00
C ARG A 205 -4.32 -20.78 6.62
N ASP A 206 -3.47 -20.72 5.60
CA ASP A 206 -2.70 -21.88 5.09
C ASP A 206 -1.20 -21.76 5.49
N VAL A 207 -0.86 -20.88 6.44
CA VAL A 207 0.48 -20.73 6.97
C VAL A 207 0.63 -21.62 8.21
N ASP A 208 1.40 -22.69 8.06
CA ASP A 208 1.78 -23.58 9.16
C ASP A 208 3.10 -23.11 9.77
N GLY A 209 3.13 -22.88 11.10
CA GLY A 209 4.34 -22.47 11.82
C GLY A 209 4.57 -20.95 11.88
N PRO A 210 5.84 -20.49 11.97
CA PRO A 210 6.16 -19.07 12.07
C PRO A 210 5.74 -18.28 10.83
N VAL A 211 5.11 -17.13 11.04
CA VAL A 211 4.69 -16.26 9.93
C VAL A 211 5.93 -15.64 9.26
N PRO A 212 6.12 -15.85 7.94
CA PRO A 212 7.29 -15.31 7.26
C PRO A 212 7.21 -13.78 7.06
N ALA A 213 8.38 -13.13 6.97
CA ALA A 213 8.47 -11.69 6.77
C ALA A 213 7.82 -11.20 5.47
N THR A 214 7.73 -12.06 4.45
CA THR A 214 7.02 -11.77 3.20
C THR A 214 5.49 -11.88 3.32
N ALA A 215 4.97 -12.35 4.44
CA ALA A 215 3.55 -12.27 4.79
C ALA A 215 3.28 -11.14 5.78
N SER A 216 4.19 -10.90 6.72
CA SER A 216 4.11 -9.88 7.76
C SER A 216 5.47 -9.18 7.92
N PRO A 217 5.70 -8.03 7.27
CA PRO A 217 7.00 -7.35 7.25
C PRO A 217 7.60 -7.06 8.64
N SER A 218 6.77 -6.89 9.66
CA SER A 218 7.23 -6.72 11.05
C SER A 218 7.96 -7.95 11.61
N ARG A 219 7.89 -9.11 10.94
CA ARG A 219 8.66 -10.32 11.31
C ARG A 219 10.08 -10.32 10.78
N LEU A 220 10.46 -9.35 9.95
CA LEU A 220 11.81 -9.28 9.40
C LEU A 220 12.83 -9.08 10.52
N ALA A 221 13.77 -10.02 10.66
CA ALA A 221 14.85 -9.94 11.65
C ALA A 221 15.97 -9.00 11.18
N GLU A 222 16.36 -9.14 9.90
CA GLU A 222 17.52 -8.46 9.32
C GLU A 222 17.08 -7.48 8.21
N PRO A 223 16.86 -6.19 8.54
CA PRO A 223 16.45 -5.19 7.54
C PRO A 223 17.56 -4.77 6.58
N ALA A 224 18.82 -5.08 6.86
CA ALA A 224 19.95 -4.67 6.03
C ALA A 224 19.72 -4.98 4.53
N GLY A 225 20.10 -4.04 3.67
CA GLY A 225 19.95 -4.17 2.21
C GLY A 225 18.56 -3.83 1.67
N LEU A 226 17.59 -3.47 2.51
CA LEU A 226 16.33 -2.90 2.05
C LEU A 226 16.52 -1.47 1.53
N PRO A 227 15.72 -1.02 0.55
CA PRO A 227 15.79 0.33 0.03
C PRO A 227 15.33 1.36 1.06
N ARG A 228 15.83 2.60 0.91
CA ARG A 228 15.34 3.77 1.67
C ARG A 228 13.82 3.90 1.55
N ALA A 229 13.17 4.47 2.58
CA ALA A 229 11.72 4.51 2.66
C ALA A 229 11.19 5.90 3.05
N TRP A 230 10.03 6.25 2.51
CA TRP A 230 9.09 7.18 3.10
C TRP A 230 7.94 6.37 3.70
N ILE A 231 7.58 6.65 4.95
CA ILE A 231 6.56 5.92 5.67
C ILE A 231 5.66 6.94 6.37
N GLY A 232 4.37 6.91 6.09
CA GLY A 232 3.43 7.83 6.71
C GLY A 232 2.24 7.13 7.33
N VAL A 233 1.74 7.66 8.47
CA VAL A 233 0.61 7.10 9.21
C VAL A 233 -0.09 8.15 10.07
N GLY A 234 -1.40 7.97 10.32
CA GLY A 234 -2.15 8.76 11.27
C GLY A 234 -2.00 8.25 12.72
N THR A 235 -1.96 9.15 13.72
CA THR A 235 -1.84 8.73 15.15
C THR A 235 -3.11 8.06 15.70
N ARG A 236 -4.24 8.11 14.97
CA ARG A 236 -5.51 7.42 15.29
C ARG A 236 -5.76 6.20 14.40
N ASP A 237 -4.75 5.80 13.63
CA ASP A 237 -4.79 4.59 12.82
C ASP A 237 -4.56 3.34 13.70
N LEU A 238 -5.26 2.24 13.39
CA LEU A 238 -5.02 0.94 14.02
C LEU A 238 -3.56 0.49 13.85
N PHE A 239 -2.95 0.84 12.73
CA PHE A 239 -1.59 0.43 12.36
C PHE A 239 -0.49 1.35 12.90
N HIS A 240 -0.83 2.45 13.58
CA HIS A 240 0.15 3.45 14.02
C HIS A 240 1.35 2.83 14.78
N ALA A 241 1.08 1.97 15.76
CA ALA A 241 2.16 1.40 16.58
C ALA A 241 3.11 0.49 15.78
N GLU A 242 2.56 -0.36 14.91
CA GLU A 242 3.37 -1.27 14.09
C GLU A 242 4.18 -0.52 13.01
N VAL A 243 3.59 0.53 12.44
CA VAL A 243 4.26 1.37 11.44
C VAL A 243 5.42 2.12 12.05
N ARG A 244 5.23 2.69 13.24
CA ARG A 244 6.28 3.38 13.99
C ARG A 244 7.42 2.44 14.39
N ASP A 245 7.09 1.23 14.87
CA ASP A 245 8.09 0.21 15.20
C ASP A 245 8.90 -0.20 13.96
N TYR A 246 8.23 -0.48 12.86
CA TYR A 246 8.88 -0.87 11.62
C TYR A 246 9.81 0.23 11.10
N ALA A 247 9.37 1.50 11.08
CA ALA A 247 10.20 2.64 10.70
C ALA A 247 11.43 2.77 11.59
N GLY A 248 11.27 2.62 12.92
CA GLY A 248 12.35 2.65 13.90
C GLY A 248 13.37 1.53 13.67
N ARG A 249 12.91 0.32 13.35
CA ARG A 249 13.80 -0.82 13.07
C ARG A 249 14.58 -0.67 11.77
N LEU A 250 13.97 -0.12 10.72
CA LEU A 250 14.69 0.23 9.49
C LEU A 250 15.78 1.26 9.78
N ALA A 251 15.44 2.33 10.49
CA ALA A 251 16.39 3.38 10.85
C ALA A 251 17.56 2.84 11.72
N ALA A 252 17.26 2.00 12.71
CA ALA A 252 18.26 1.34 13.56
C ALA A 252 19.23 0.44 12.76
N ALA A 253 18.75 -0.14 11.65
CA ALA A 253 19.57 -0.90 10.71
C ALA A 253 20.36 -0.03 9.71
N GLY A 254 20.35 1.31 9.87
CA GLY A 254 21.06 2.25 9.00
C GLY A 254 20.36 2.55 7.67
N ILE A 255 19.10 2.15 7.50
CA ILE A 255 18.32 2.46 6.31
C ILE A 255 17.73 3.86 6.46
N PRO A 256 17.90 4.77 5.49
CA PRO A 256 17.31 6.10 5.55
C PRO A 256 15.78 6.01 5.49
N VAL A 257 15.11 6.54 6.51
CA VAL A 257 13.64 6.57 6.63
C VAL A 257 13.20 8.02 6.83
N ASP A 258 12.30 8.47 5.96
CA ASP A 258 11.51 9.69 6.17
C ASP A 258 10.16 9.25 6.76
N PHE A 259 10.03 9.37 8.09
CA PHE A 259 8.85 8.95 8.82
C PHE A 259 7.93 10.13 9.13
N HIS A 260 6.69 10.07 8.70
CA HIS A 260 5.72 11.14 8.82
C HIS A 260 4.46 10.72 9.57
N GLU A 261 4.28 11.24 10.79
CA GLU A 261 3.09 11.04 11.61
C GLU A 261 2.14 12.23 11.45
N VAL A 262 0.84 11.95 11.26
CA VAL A 262 -0.20 12.98 11.23
C VAL A 262 -1.05 12.88 12.50
N GLU A 263 -0.89 13.88 13.38
CA GLU A 263 -1.62 13.92 14.64
C GLU A 263 -3.13 13.97 14.43
N GLY A 264 -3.87 13.10 15.12
CA GLY A 264 -5.33 13.03 15.03
C GLY A 264 -5.87 12.45 13.71
N ALA A 265 -5.03 11.97 12.79
CA ALA A 265 -5.48 11.35 11.56
C ALA A 265 -5.85 9.86 11.77
N PHE A 266 -6.91 9.43 11.11
CA PHE A 266 -7.46 8.08 11.13
C PHE A 266 -7.07 7.32 9.84
N HIS A 267 -7.24 6.00 9.81
CA HIS A 267 -6.92 5.17 8.64
C HIS A 267 -7.67 5.62 7.38
N GLY A 268 -6.98 5.86 6.26
CA GLY A 268 -7.55 6.32 5.00
C GLY A 268 -7.94 7.81 4.99
N PHE A 269 -7.45 8.62 5.93
CA PHE A 269 -7.82 10.04 6.02
C PHE A 269 -7.54 10.81 4.73
N ALA A 270 -6.42 10.53 4.08
CA ALA A 270 -6.00 11.23 2.87
C ALA A 270 -6.95 11.00 1.68
N ALA A 271 -7.58 9.83 1.61
CA ALA A 271 -8.59 9.51 0.60
C ALA A 271 -9.98 10.03 0.99
N VAL A 272 -10.38 9.84 2.26
CA VAL A 272 -11.74 10.17 2.76
C VAL A 272 -11.92 11.68 2.96
N ARG A 273 -10.86 12.38 3.36
CA ARG A 273 -10.82 13.83 3.58
C ARG A 273 -9.79 14.51 2.66
N LYS A 274 -9.78 14.11 1.40
CA LYS A 274 -8.81 14.56 0.38
C LYS A 274 -8.71 16.08 0.23
N ASP A 275 -9.79 16.82 0.54
CA ASP A 275 -9.83 18.27 0.44
C ASP A 275 -9.31 18.98 1.70
N ALA A 276 -9.13 18.28 2.82
CA ALA A 276 -8.58 18.84 4.05
C ALA A 276 -7.14 19.34 3.83
N PRO A 277 -6.75 20.51 4.38
CA PRO A 277 -5.38 21.03 4.22
C PRO A 277 -4.31 20.02 4.65
N VAL A 278 -4.49 19.36 5.79
CA VAL A 278 -3.56 18.35 6.29
C VAL A 278 -3.42 17.14 5.34
N SER A 279 -4.51 16.71 4.69
CA SER A 279 -4.47 15.61 3.71
C SER A 279 -3.72 16.01 2.45
N LYS A 280 -3.91 17.24 1.97
CA LYS A 280 -3.20 17.78 0.82
C LYS A 280 -1.70 17.91 1.08
N ASP A 281 -1.30 18.45 2.25
CA ASP A 281 0.10 18.54 2.68
C ASP A 281 0.74 17.15 2.76
N TYR A 282 0.05 16.19 3.38
CA TYR A 282 0.53 14.82 3.49
C TYR A 282 0.78 14.17 2.11
N VAL A 283 -0.17 14.26 1.19
CA VAL A 283 -0.01 13.72 -0.18
C VAL A 283 1.08 14.46 -0.96
N ALA A 284 1.22 15.77 -0.76
CA ALA A 284 2.29 16.55 -1.37
C ALA A 284 3.67 16.11 -0.89
N ARG A 285 3.86 15.86 0.43
CA ARG A 285 5.11 15.32 1.01
C ARG A 285 5.43 13.93 0.46
N MET A 286 4.43 13.06 0.39
CA MET A 286 4.57 11.71 -0.19
C MET A 286 5.06 11.78 -1.65
N LYS A 287 4.44 12.63 -2.48
CA LYS A 287 4.86 12.82 -3.87
C LYS A 287 6.25 13.47 -3.99
N ALA A 288 6.57 14.43 -3.14
CA ALA A 288 7.89 15.06 -3.11
C ALA A 288 9.00 14.06 -2.76
N ALA A 289 8.77 13.18 -1.76
CA ALA A 289 9.71 12.12 -1.41
C ALA A 289 9.93 11.13 -2.56
N LEU A 290 8.85 10.75 -3.27
CA LEU A 290 8.94 9.90 -4.44
C LEU A 290 9.75 10.56 -5.56
N ALA A 291 9.46 11.82 -5.88
CA ALA A 291 10.20 12.58 -6.90
C ALA A 291 11.70 12.67 -6.58
N ALA A 292 12.03 13.01 -5.32
CA ALA A 292 13.42 13.07 -4.87
C ALA A 292 14.14 11.70 -4.87
N ALA A 293 13.40 10.61 -4.75
CA ALA A 293 13.96 9.28 -4.79
C ALA A 293 14.20 8.76 -6.21
N LEU A 294 13.39 9.18 -7.18
CA LEU A 294 13.43 8.71 -8.56
C LEU A 294 14.32 9.57 -9.47
N ASN A 295 14.61 10.80 -9.07
CA ASN A 295 15.59 11.67 -9.71
C ASN A 295 17.00 11.39 -9.19
#